data_2214402976b579f2b9346e41780abe1e
#
_entry.id   2214402976b579f2b9346e41780abe1e
#
_cell.length_a   1.000
_cell.length_b   1.000
_cell.length_c   1.000
_cell.angle_alpha   90.00
_cell.angle_beta   90.00
_cell.angle_gamma   90.00
#
_symmetry.space_group_name_H-M   'P 1'
#
loop_
_entity.id
_entity.type
_entity.pdbx_description
1 polymer ?
#
loop_
_entity_poly.entity_id
_entity_poly.type
_entity_poly.pdbx_seq_one_letter_code
_entity_poly.pdbx_strand_id
1 'polypeptide(L)'
;MIRIAAVDDEIHVLERFERMVLKSNELTLCGLFETGEQLLTYLEDASLDAVFLDIEMPGRNGLQLSEQILDLNENIDIIFITAFNQYAVEAFEHQALDYIMKPLTEERLGKTIRRLLKTKRSTGNAGKPFIQCFGDFEVFINDEALTWKNSKAKEVLAFLVHKNGVPVNWEKIVDAIWPDYNCEKAQTNFHATNYLLRKKMAEAGISQILESRRGNYRIMTDQVECDLYQIQKVMKENQMIGRGALHLFEQLEQKGYMEGSGYAWAYPRAAELEAMCKNRMID
;
A
#
# COMPACT_ATOMS: atom_id res chain seq x y z
N MET A 1 13.63 5.94 13.20
CA MET A 1 14.64 6.33 12.19
C MET A 1 14.30 5.61 10.90
N ILE A 2 14.38 6.28 9.76
CA ILE A 2 14.09 5.70 8.43
C ILE A 2 15.32 4.91 7.96
N ARG A 3 15.14 3.64 7.64
CA ARG A 3 16.22 2.74 7.19
C ARG A 3 16.39 2.88 5.68
N ILE A 4 17.56 3.30 5.26
CA ILE A 4 17.85 3.58 3.84
C ILE A 4 19.08 2.83 3.35
N ALA A 5 19.12 2.63 2.02
CA ALA A 5 20.31 2.18 1.32
C ALA A 5 20.50 3.00 0.03
N ALA A 6 21.70 2.92 -0.54
CA ALA A 6 21.97 3.50 -1.86
C ALA A 6 22.68 2.50 -2.76
N VAL A 7 22.40 2.60 -4.07
CA VAL A 7 23.05 1.82 -5.13
C VAL A 7 23.55 2.77 -6.20
N ASP A 8 24.85 2.71 -6.48
CA ASP A 8 25.52 3.51 -7.51
C ASP A 8 26.85 2.81 -7.85
N ASP A 9 27.18 2.62 -9.10
CA ASP A 9 28.43 1.97 -9.51
C ASP A 9 29.69 2.86 -9.30
N GLU A 10 29.45 4.14 -9.04
CA GLU A 10 30.51 5.09 -8.74
C GLU A 10 30.74 5.20 -7.21
N ILE A 11 31.77 4.52 -6.68
CA ILE A 11 32.06 4.47 -5.24
C ILE A 11 32.18 5.85 -4.59
N HIS A 12 32.72 6.84 -5.30
CA HIS A 12 32.87 8.20 -4.79
C HIS A 12 31.51 8.92 -4.61
N VAL A 13 30.49 8.54 -5.38
CA VAL A 13 29.11 9.02 -5.22
C VAL A 13 28.50 8.43 -3.95
N LEU A 14 28.71 7.14 -3.70
CA LEU A 14 28.29 6.46 -2.48
C LEU A 14 28.94 7.06 -1.23
N GLU A 15 30.25 7.30 -1.26
CA GLU A 15 30.98 7.97 -0.15
C GLU A 15 30.48 9.39 0.12
N ARG A 16 30.12 10.13 -0.93
CA ARG A 16 29.53 11.46 -0.78
C ARG A 16 28.12 11.38 -0.20
N PHE A 17 27.33 10.44 -0.67
CA PHE A 17 25.99 10.17 -0.14
C PHE A 17 26.04 9.84 1.35
N GLU A 18 26.92 8.91 1.76
CA GLU A 18 27.13 8.55 3.16
C GLU A 18 27.44 9.76 4.03
N ARG A 19 28.40 10.59 3.63
CA ARG A 19 28.77 11.80 4.39
C ARG A 19 27.63 12.79 4.56
N MET A 20 26.70 12.85 3.59
CA MET A 20 25.50 13.70 3.69
C MET A 20 24.45 13.08 4.60
N VAL A 21 24.23 11.77 4.51
CA VAL A 21 23.23 11.03 5.30
C VAL A 21 23.62 11.00 6.78
N LEU A 22 24.89 10.80 7.11
CA LEU A 22 25.40 10.77 8.49
C LEU A 22 25.21 12.08 9.25
N LYS A 23 24.94 13.20 8.56
CA LYS A 23 24.56 14.47 9.19
C LYS A 23 23.09 14.50 9.66
N SER A 24 22.30 13.54 9.28
CA SER A 24 20.87 13.46 9.62
C SER A 24 20.63 12.49 10.77
N ASN A 25 20.01 12.96 11.84
CA ASN A 25 19.58 12.12 12.95
C ASN A 25 18.28 11.34 12.66
N GLU A 26 17.68 11.52 11.50
CA GLU A 26 16.38 10.96 11.12
C GLU A 26 16.52 9.69 10.28
N LEU A 27 17.72 9.44 9.73
CA LEU A 27 18.04 8.33 8.84
C LEU A 27 18.98 7.32 9.50
N THR A 28 18.84 6.06 9.12
CA THR A 28 19.78 4.98 9.40
C THR A 28 20.26 4.43 8.06
N LEU A 29 21.53 4.63 7.74
CA LEU A 29 22.15 4.04 6.58
C LEU A 29 22.40 2.55 6.85
N CYS A 30 21.75 1.68 6.09
CA CYS A 30 21.80 0.22 6.25
C CYS A 30 22.77 -0.45 5.26
N GLY A 31 23.05 0.21 4.12
CA GLY A 31 24.00 -0.33 3.15
C GLY A 31 24.28 0.65 2.02
N LEU A 32 25.46 0.49 1.43
CA LEU A 32 25.92 1.10 0.19
C LEU A 32 26.30 -0.04 -0.74
N PHE A 33 25.78 -0.05 -1.94
CA PHE A 33 25.92 -1.15 -2.88
C PHE A 33 26.42 -0.62 -4.23
N GLU A 34 27.39 -1.30 -4.82
CA GLU A 34 27.90 -0.95 -6.13
C GLU A 34 27.10 -1.61 -7.26
N THR A 35 26.27 -2.60 -6.91
CA THR A 35 25.43 -3.31 -7.89
C THR A 35 24.02 -3.60 -7.35
N GLY A 36 23.05 -3.72 -8.27
CA GLY A 36 21.70 -4.09 -7.92
C GLY A 36 21.57 -5.49 -7.28
N GLU A 37 22.42 -6.44 -7.70
CA GLU A 37 22.44 -7.80 -7.15
C GLU A 37 22.80 -7.82 -5.66
N GLN A 38 23.76 -7.00 -5.25
CA GLN A 38 24.13 -6.87 -3.85
C GLN A 38 22.95 -6.36 -3.00
N LEU A 39 22.22 -5.36 -3.50
CA LEU A 39 21.02 -4.86 -2.82
C LEU A 39 19.92 -5.92 -2.76
N LEU A 40 19.62 -6.63 -3.87
CA LEU A 40 18.58 -7.66 -3.89
C LEU A 40 18.89 -8.78 -2.90
N THR A 41 20.15 -9.24 -2.84
CA THR A 41 20.59 -10.22 -1.85
C THR A 41 20.41 -9.70 -0.42
N TYR A 42 20.74 -8.44 -0.17
CA TYR A 42 20.54 -7.81 1.15
C TYR A 42 19.05 -7.78 1.54
N LEU A 43 18.15 -7.54 0.59
CA LEU A 43 16.71 -7.47 0.84
C LEU A 43 16.05 -8.83 1.12
N GLU A 44 16.74 -9.95 0.89
CA GLU A 44 16.23 -11.29 1.25
C GLU A 44 16.06 -11.42 2.76
N ASP A 45 17.02 -10.88 3.56
CA ASP A 45 17.07 -11.02 5.02
C ASP A 45 16.81 -9.70 5.77
N ALA A 46 16.83 -8.56 5.07
CA ALA A 46 16.72 -7.25 5.68
C ALA A 46 15.54 -6.45 5.12
N SER A 47 15.04 -5.49 5.88
CA SER A 47 14.01 -4.56 5.44
C SER A 47 14.56 -3.14 5.38
N LEU A 48 14.14 -2.40 4.35
CA LEU A 48 14.44 -0.98 4.17
C LEU A 48 13.14 -0.18 4.08
N ASP A 49 13.21 1.09 4.40
CA ASP A 49 12.11 2.03 4.22
C ASP A 49 12.23 2.79 2.89
N ALA A 50 13.46 3.03 2.42
CA ALA A 50 13.70 3.69 1.15
C ALA A 50 15.04 3.26 0.54
N VAL A 51 15.13 3.31 -0.79
CA VAL A 51 16.34 3.02 -1.55
C VAL A 51 16.61 4.17 -2.52
N PHE A 52 17.86 4.64 -2.52
CA PHE A 52 18.37 5.61 -3.48
C PHE A 52 19.11 4.86 -4.59
N LEU A 53 18.67 5.04 -5.85
CA LEU A 53 19.15 4.28 -7.00
C LEU A 53 19.71 5.19 -8.07
N ASP A 54 20.90 4.89 -8.59
CA ASP A 54 21.25 5.38 -9.90
C ASP A 54 20.47 4.61 -10.99
N ILE A 55 20.15 5.29 -12.08
CA ILE A 55 19.45 4.68 -13.21
C ILE A 55 20.43 3.98 -14.14
N GLU A 56 21.52 4.64 -14.48
CA GLU A 56 22.49 4.08 -15.41
C GLU A 56 23.65 3.41 -14.66
N MET A 57 23.55 2.10 -14.52
CA MET A 57 24.58 1.25 -13.93
C MET A 57 24.94 0.11 -14.90
N PRO A 58 26.21 -0.35 -14.90
CA PRO A 58 26.62 -1.48 -15.71
C PRO A 58 25.80 -2.75 -15.43
N GLY A 59 25.33 -3.39 -16.49
CA GLY A 59 24.64 -4.66 -16.42
C GLY A 59 23.14 -4.58 -16.15
N ARG A 60 22.66 -3.72 -15.28
CA ARG A 60 21.24 -3.58 -14.94
C ARG A 60 20.82 -2.12 -14.78
N ASN A 61 19.77 -1.72 -15.50
CA ASN A 61 19.19 -0.39 -15.37
C ASN A 61 18.47 -0.25 -14.02
N GLY A 62 18.66 0.89 -13.34
CA GLY A 62 18.01 1.19 -12.05
C GLY A 62 16.49 1.19 -12.08
N LEU A 63 15.86 1.47 -13.24
CA LEU A 63 14.41 1.37 -13.41
C LEU A 63 13.95 -0.09 -13.29
N GLN A 64 14.61 -1.01 -13.98
CA GLN A 64 14.32 -2.44 -13.86
C GLN A 64 14.61 -2.98 -12.45
N LEU A 65 15.65 -2.47 -11.81
CA LEU A 65 15.95 -2.80 -10.42
C LEU A 65 14.84 -2.32 -9.49
N SER A 66 14.30 -1.13 -9.71
CA SER A 66 13.19 -0.60 -8.91
C SER A 66 11.93 -1.47 -8.98
N GLU A 67 11.59 -2.02 -10.15
CA GLU A 67 10.49 -2.98 -10.30
C GLU A 67 10.71 -4.22 -9.43
N GLN A 68 11.91 -4.80 -9.49
CA GLN A 68 12.24 -5.99 -8.69
C GLN A 68 12.22 -5.72 -7.19
N ILE A 69 12.67 -4.53 -6.75
CA ILE A 69 12.57 -4.11 -5.35
C ILE A 69 11.11 -4.00 -4.93
N LEU A 70 10.27 -3.38 -5.76
CA LEU A 70 8.83 -3.21 -5.49
C LEU A 70 8.08 -4.55 -5.53
N ASP A 71 8.49 -5.48 -6.40
CA ASP A 71 7.95 -6.86 -6.39
C ASP A 71 8.29 -7.62 -5.11
N LEU A 72 9.46 -7.36 -4.52
CA LEU A 72 9.85 -7.94 -3.23
C LEU A 72 9.10 -7.27 -2.07
N ASN A 73 9.03 -5.95 -2.09
CA ASN A 73 8.35 -5.16 -1.06
C ASN A 73 7.95 -3.77 -1.57
N GLU A 74 6.67 -3.59 -1.91
CA GLU A 74 6.11 -2.33 -2.40
C GLU A 74 6.08 -1.19 -1.37
N ASN A 75 6.42 -1.46 -0.10
CA ASN A 75 6.51 -0.42 0.93
C ASN A 75 7.85 0.32 0.93
N ILE A 76 8.79 -0.10 0.08
CA ILE A 76 10.07 0.58 -0.08
C ILE A 76 9.87 1.79 -0.99
N ASP A 77 10.14 2.98 -0.46
CA ASP A 77 10.14 4.19 -1.28
C ASP A 77 11.37 4.22 -2.20
N ILE A 78 11.16 4.39 -3.49
CA ILE A 78 12.24 4.51 -4.48
C ILE A 78 12.57 5.98 -4.73
N ILE A 79 13.85 6.32 -4.66
CA ILE A 79 14.38 7.64 -5.01
C ILE A 79 15.48 7.45 -6.06
N PHE A 80 15.30 8.02 -7.23
CA PHE A 80 16.35 8.00 -8.24
C PHE A 80 17.32 9.15 -8.05
N ILE A 81 18.63 8.87 -8.18
CA ILE A 81 19.72 9.86 -8.23
C ILE A 81 20.52 9.60 -9.51
N THR A 82 20.39 10.44 -10.52
CA THR A 82 21.00 10.20 -11.82
C THR A 82 21.48 11.48 -12.51
N ALA A 83 22.43 11.37 -13.43
CA ALA A 83 22.89 12.47 -14.28
C ALA A 83 21.92 12.79 -15.44
N PHE A 84 20.95 11.95 -15.70
CA PHE A 84 20.10 12.02 -16.89
C PHE A 84 18.71 12.54 -16.54
N ASN A 85 18.21 13.51 -17.31
CA ASN A 85 16.88 14.09 -17.14
C ASN A 85 15.77 13.37 -17.94
N GLN A 86 16.17 12.59 -18.94
CA GLN A 86 15.25 11.94 -19.88
C GLN A 86 14.37 10.85 -19.20
N TYR A 87 14.84 10.25 -18.13
CA TYR A 87 14.12 9.21 -17.39
C TYR A 87 13.14 9.75 -16.34
N ALA A 88 13.01 11.08 -16.21
CA ALA A 88 12.15 11.64 -15.17
C ALA A 88 10.68 11.23 -15.33
N VAL A 89 10.16 11.14 -16.56
CA VAL A 89 8.78 10.71 -16.83
C VAL A 89 8.62 9.23 -16.49
N GLU A 90 9.56 8.40 -16.95
CA GLU A 90 9.57 6.96 -16.72
C GLU A 90 9.73 6.62 -15.22
N ALA A 91 10.58 7.36 -14.49
CA ALA A 91 10.70 7.24 -13.04
C ALA A 91 9.37 7.48 -12.30
N PHE A 92 8.53 8.39 -12.79
CA PHE A 92 7.18 8.58 -12.24
C PHE A 92 6.24 7.41 -12.55
N GLU A 93 6.38 6.78 -13.71
CA GLU A 93 5.64 5.55 -14.06
C GLU A 93 6.05 4.39 -13.16
N HIS A 94 7.34 4.32 -12.77
CA HIS A 94 7.89 3.37 -11.79
C HIS A 94 7.64 3.76 -10.32
N GLN A 95 6.71 4.69 -10.06
CA GLN A 95 6.25 5.04 -8.69
C GLN A 95 7.33 5.62 -7.78
N ALA A 96 8.37 6.24 -8.33
CA ALA A 96 9.42 6.86 -7.53
C ALA A 96 8.85 7.97 -6.62
N LEU A 97 9.24 7.96 -5.36
CA LEU A 97 8.91 9.02 -4.40
C LEU A 97 9.53 10.35 -4.82
N ASP A 98 10.75 10.27 -5.34
CA ASP A 98 11.49 11.45 -5.78
C ASP A 98 12.52 11.11 -6.87
N TYR A 99 12.93 12.16 -7.61
CA TYR A 99 13.92 12.09 -8.68
C TYR A 99 14.93 13.21 -8.50
N ILE A 100 16.21 12.88 -8.33
CA ILE A 100 17.26 13.82 -8.00
C ILE A 100 18.30 13.82 -9.13
N MET A 101 18.56 15.01 -9.69
CA MET A 101 19.64 15.17 -10.63
C MET A 101 21.00 15.22 -9.92
N LYS A 102 21.99 14.46 -10.41
CA LYS A 102 23.38 14.62 -10.01
C LYS A 102 23.90 16.02 -10.49
N PRO A 103 24.70 16.76 -9.71
CA PRO A 103 25.30 16.35 -8.45
C PRO A 103 24.33 16.49 -7.27
N LEU A 104 24.27 15.49 -6.42
CA LEU A 104 23.48 15.52 -5.18
C LEU A 104 23.99 16.65 -4.26
N THR A 105 23.07 17.48 -3.76
CA THR A 105 23.36 18.53 -2.79
C THR A 105 22.63 18.28 -1.47
N GLU A 106 23.18 18.82 -0.36
CA GLU A 106 22.55 18.68 0.97
C GLU A 106 21.13 19.28 0.98
N GLU A 107 20.92 20.40 0.29
CA GLU A 107 19.60 21.03 0.20
C GLU A 107 18.59 20.10 -0.50
N ARG A 108 19.00 19.48 -1.62
CA ARG A 108 18.14 18.59 -2.41
C ARG A 108 17.82 17.30 -1.65
N LEU A 109 18.84 16.70 -1.03
CA LEU A 109 18.66 15.54 -0.15
C LEU A 109 17.73 15.88 1.02
N GLY A 110 17.91 17.04 1.65
CA GLY A 110 17.02 17.49 2.73
C GLY A 110 15.56 17.66 2.32
N LYS A 111 15.26 18.04 1.06
CA LYS A 111 13.89 18.05 0.53
C LYS A 111 13.30 16.65 0.43
N THR A 112 14.08 15.68 -0.05
CA THR A 112 13.69 14.28 -0.16
C THR A 112 13.47 13.64 1.21
N ILE A 113 14.37 13.89 2.18
CA ILE A 113 14.22 13.43 3.57
C ILE A 113 12.91 13.96 4.17
N ARG A 114 12.59 15.23 3.97
CA ARG A 114 11.30 15.79 4.45
C ARG A 114 10.08 15.10 3.81
N ARG A 115 10.15 14.68 2.54
CA ARG A 115 9.09 13.89 1.89
C ARG A 115 8.97 12.51 2.54
N LEU A 116 10.09 11.79 2.69
CA LEU A 116 10.14 10.50 3.37
C LEU A 116 9.56 10.56 4.79
N LEU A 117 9.96 11.57 5.57
CA LEU A 117 9.44 11.78 6.92
C LEU A 117 7.96 12.09 6.94
N LYS A 118 7.47 12.87 5.99
CA LYS A 118 6.04 13.18 5.88
C LYS A 118 5.24 11.92 5.59
N THR A 119 5.69 11.08 4.67
CA THR A 119 5.06 9.81 4.37
C THR A 119 5.04 8.88 5.59
N LYS A 120 6.15 8.80 6.33
CA LYS A 120 6.28 7.92 7.52
C LYS A 120 5.61 8.50 8.79
N ARG A 121 5.60 9.82 8.99
CA ARG A 121 4.93 10.46 10.16
C ARG A 121 3.41 10.40 10.07
N SER A 122 2.86 10.33 8.86
CA SER A 122 1.43 10.11 8.67
C SER A 122 0.96 8.74 9.19
N THR A 123 1.88 7.79 9.43
CA THR A 123 1.55 6.45 9.92
C THR A 123 1.37 6.36 11.45
N GLY A 124 1.59 7.43 12.23
CA GLY A 124 1.73 7.34 13.69
C GLY A 124 0.62 7.97 14.55
N ASN A 125 -0.33 8.72 14.01
CA ASN A 125 -1.21 9.55 14.85
C ASN A 125 -2.72 9.51 14.55
N ALA A 126 -3.16 8.74 13.56
CA ALA A 126 -4.59 8.48 13.37
C ALA A 126 -4.97 7.24 14.20
N GLY A 127 -6.07 7.30 14.94
CA GLY A 127 -6.72 6.13 15.55
C GLY A 127 -6.99 5.07 14.48
N LYS A 128 -7.35 3.84 14.87
CA LYS A 128 -7.74 2.82 13.90
C LYS A 128 -8.88 3.35 13.03
N PRO A 129 -8.74 3.33 11.69
CA PRO A 129 -9.84 3.75 10.83
C PRO A 129 -11.00 2.78 10.98
N PHE A 130 -12.21 3.31 10.90
CA PHE A 130 -13.42 2.49 10.79
C PHE A 130 -13.75 2.26 9.30
N ILE A 131 -13.96 1.01 8.92
CA ILE A 131 -14.33 0.62 7.56
C ILE A 131 -15.77 0.13 7.57
N GLN A 132 -16.61 0.83 6.85
CA GLN A 132 -18.01 0.49 6.64
C GLN A 132 -18.13 -0.37 5.38
N CYS A 133 -18.72 -1.56 5.54
CA CYS A 133 -19.05 -2.47 4.44
C CYS A 133 -20.57 -2.63 4.26
N PHE A 134 -21.38 -2.19 5.22
CA PHE A 134 -22.84 -2.27 5.12
C PHE A 134 -23.42 -0.98 4.54
N GLY A 135 -24.02 -1.08 3.36
CA GLY A 135 -24.37 0.01 2.46
C GLY A 135 -23.25 0.29 1.46
N ASP A 136 -22.89 1.57 1.28
CA ASP A 136 -21.71 1.96 0.52
C ASP A 136 -20.43 1.60 1.28
N PHE A 137 -19.42 1.14 0.54
CA PHE A 137 -18.10 0.96 1.12
C PHE A 137 -17.48 2.33 1.44
N GLU A 138 -17.20 2.61 2.71
CA GLU A 138 -16.57 3.86 3.14
C GLU A 138 -15.49 3.61 4.19
N VAL A 139 -14.54 4.55 4.27
CA VAL A 139 -13.47 4.57 5.28
C VAL A 139 -13.58 5.86 6.07
N PHE A 140 -13.65 5.74 7.38
CA PHE A 140 -13.73 6.87 8.30
C PHE A 140 -12.46 6.97 9.13
N ILE A 141 -11.98 8.19 9.31
CA ILE A 141 -10.85 8.52 10.19
C ILE A 141 -11.33 9.63 11.12
N ASN A 142 -11.34 9.36 12.43
CA ASN A 142 -11.88 10.28 13.43
C ASN A 142 -13.31 10.75 13.07
N ASP A 143 -14.18 9.83 12.66
CA ASP A 143 -15.58 10.06 12.25
C ASP A 143 -15.77 10.87 10.94
N GLU A 144 -14.69 11.23 10.25
CA GLU A 144 -14.77 11.89 8.95
C GLU A 144 -14.55 10.89 7.80
N ALA A 145 -15.45 10.91 6.81
CA ALA A 145 -15.36 10.04 5.64
C ALA A 145 -14.18 10.43 4.75
N LEU A 146 -13.38 9.45 4.37
CA LEU A 146 -12.26 9.64 3.47
C LEU A 146 -12.71 9.92 2.03
N THR A 147 -12.38 11.10 1.51
CA THR A 147 -12.72 11.49 0.14
C THR A 147 -11.86 10.74 -0.89
N TRP A 148 -12.47 10.14 -1.89
CA TRP A 148 -11.81 9.39 -2.94
C TRP A 148 -11.81 10.14 -4.27
N LYS A 149 -10.62 10.38 -4.83
CA LYS A 149 -10.47 10.94 -6.20
C LYS A 149 -10.45 9.84 -7.27
N ASN A 150 -10.10 8.62 -6.87
CA ASN A 150 -10.02 7.45 -7.74
C ASN A 150 -10.93 6.35 -7.21
N SER A 151 -12.00 6.02 -7.93
CA SER A 151 -12.97 4.99 -7.55
C SER A 151 -12.36 3.58 -7.57
N LYS A 152 -11.43 3.31 -8.50
CA LYS A 152 -10.75 2.01 -8.57
C LYS A 152 -9.80 1.79 -7.39
N ALA A 153 -9.15 2.84 -6.87
CA ALA A 153 -8.36 2.72 -5.65
C ALA A 153 -9.25 2.38 -4.43
N LYS A 154 -10.43 2.97 -4.34
CA LYS A 154 -11.44 2.61 -3.34
C LYS A 154 -11.89 1.16 -3.49
N GLU A 155 -12.14 0.70 -4.73
CA GLU A 155 -12.56 -0.67 -5.04
C GLU A 155 -11.46 -1.70 -4.71
N VAL A 156 -10.18 -1.41 -4.99
CA VAL A 156 -9.05 -2.28 -4.59
C VAL A 156 -9.01 -2.45 -3.08
N LEU A 157 -9.14 -1.36 -2.31
CA LEU A 157 -9.20 -1.45 -0.85
C LEU A 157 -10.40 -2.28 -0.38
N ALA A 158 -11.58 -2.05 -0.93
CA ALA A 158 -12.80 -2.80 -0.62
C ALA A 158 -12.61 -4.30 -0.89
N PHE A 159 -11.95 -4.66 -1.98
CA PHE A 159 -11.64 -6.05 -2.31
C PHE A 159 -10.68 -6.68 -1.29
N LEU A 160 -9.64 -5.97 -0.85
CA LEU A 160 -8.73 -6.47 0.19
C LEU A 160 -9.44 -6.62 1.54
N VAL A 161 -10.34 -5.69 1.90
CA VAL A 161 -11.21 -5.81 3.09
C VAL A 161 -12.10 -7.03 3.00
N HIS A 162 -12.74 -7.25 1.83
CA HIS A 162 -13.56 -8.44 1.57
C HIS A 162 -12.77 -9.74 1.79
N LYS A 163 -11.48 -9.79 1.46
CA LYS A 163 -10.61 -10.96 1.67
C LYS A 163 -10.17 -11.17 3.12
N ASN A 164 -10.56 -10.27 4.04
CA ASN A 164 -10.42 -10.45 5.49
C ASN A 164 -9.00 -10.83 5.95
N GLY A 165 -7.99 -10.07 5.51
CA GLY A 165 -6.58 -10.28 5.87
C GLY A 165 -5.89 -11.46 5.16
N VAL A 166 -6.59 -12.21 4.33
CA VAL A 166 -5.97 -13.26 3.49
C VAL A 166 -5.14 -12.58 2.40
N PRO A 167 -3.84 -12.92 2.25
CA PRO A 167 -3.02 -12.40 1.18
C PRO A 167 -3.57 -12.77 -0.20
N VAL A 168 -3.66 -11.80 -1.10
CA VAL A 168 -4.19 -11.97 -2.46
C VAL A 168 -3.13 -11.54 -3.46
N ASN A 169 -2.83 -12.43 -4.42
CA ASN A 169 -1.97 -12.11 -5.54
C ASN A 169 -2.62 -11.04 -6.43
N TRP A 170 -1.81 -10.14 -7.01
CA TRP A 170 -2.27 -9.05 -7.87
C TRP A 170 -3.14 -9.54 -9.05
N GLU A 171 -2.86 -10.70 -9.63
CA GLU A 171 -3.64 -11.28 -10.72
C GLU A 171 -5.10 -11.50 -10.32
N LYS A 172 -5.35 -12.03 -9.12
CA LYS A 172 -6.71 -12.22 -8.59
C LYS A 172 -7.44 -10.91 -8.33
N ILE A 173 -6.70 -9.86 -7.97
CA ILE A 173 -7.27 -8.51 -7.81
C ILE A 173 -7.67 -7.97 -9.19
N VAL A 174 -6.80 -8.14 -10.17
CA VAL A 174 -7.04 -7.73 -11.56
C VAL A 174 -8.25 -8.44 -12.15
N ASP A 175 -8.32 -9.76 -12.03
CA ASP A 175 -9.46 -10.56 -12.53
C ASP A 175 -10.79 -10.10 -11.93
N ALA A 176 -10.80 -9.69 -10.68
CA ALA A 176 -12.02 -9.21 -10.02
C ALA A 176 -12.43 -7.80 -10.44
N ILE A 177 -11.46 -6.89 -10.61
CA ILE A 177 -11.72 -5.43 -10.74
C ILE A 177 -11.68 -4.97 -12.20
N TRP A 178 -10.91 -5.66 -13.06
CA TRP A 178 -10.77 -5.37 -14.50
C TRP A 178 -11.00 -6.60 -15.39
N PRO A 179 -12.12 -7.33 -15.26
CA PRO A 179 -12.32 -8.61 -15.96
C PRO A 179 -12.28 -8.49 -17.50
N ASP A 180 -12.59 -7.31 -18.03
CA ASP A 180 -12.67 -7.07 -19.47
C ASP A 180 -11.35 -6.58 -20.09
N TYR A 181 -10.28 -6.44 -19.30
CA TYR A 181 -8.99 -5.93 -19.78
C TYR A 181 -8.06 -7.08 -20.14
N ASN A 182 -7.23 -6.90 -21.16
CA ASN A 182 -6.12 -7.82 -21.40
C ASN A 182 -5.09 -7.74 -20.27
N CYS A 183 -4.29 -8.80 -20.10
CA CYS A 183 -3.38 -8.96 -18.98
C CYS A 183 -2.42 -7.75 -18.81
N GLU A 184 -1.80 -7.28 -19.88
CA GLU A 184 -0.82 -6.18 -19.86
C GLU A 184 -1.46 -4.85 -19.42
N LYS A 185 -2.61 -4.51 -20.01
CA LYS A 185 -3.35 -3.31 -19.64
C LYS A 185 -3.87 -3.37 -18.22
N ALA A 186 -4.34 -4.53 -17.79
CA ALA A 186 -4.86 -4.74 -16.44
C ALA A 186 -3.75 -4.63 -15.39
N GLN A 187 -2.56 -5.16 -15.66
CA GLN A 187 -1.38 -5.04 -14.82
C GLN A 187 -0.97 -3.57 -14.65
N THR A 188 -0.84 -2.83 -15.76
CA THR A 188 -0.50 -1.40 -15.74
C THR A 188 -1.51 -0.59 -14.92
N ASN A 189 -2.82 -0.83 -15.13
CA ASN A 189 -3.87 -0.16 -14.35
C ASN A 189 -3.83 -0.52 -12.87
N PHE A 190 -3.53 -1.77 -12.54
CA PHE A 190 -3.40 -2.21 -11.16
C PHE A 190 -2.26 -1.47 -10.45
N HIS A 191 -1.06 -1.45 -11.04
CA HIS A 191 0.09 -0.77 -10.42
C HIS A 191 -0.16 0.73 -10.21
N ALA A 192 -0.71 1.42 -11.22
CA ALA A 192 -1.09 2.83 -11.10
C ALA A 192 -2.16 3.06 -10.01
N THR A 193 -3.15 2.19 -9.95
CA THR A 193 -4.24 2.27 -8.96
C THR A 193 -3.73 1.97 -7.55
N ASN A 194 -2.89 0.96 -7.39
CA ASN A 194 -2.29 0.61 -6.10
C ASN A 194 -1.38 1.73 -5.57
N TYR A 195 -0.61 2.38 -6.45
CA TYR A 195 0.15 3.57 -6.07
C TYR A 195 -0.76 4.68 -5.53
N LEU A 196 -1.87 5.00 -6.24
CA LEU A 196 -2.82 6.01 -5.79
C LEU A 196 -3.48 5.63 -4.47
N LEU A 197 -3.79 4.34 -4.26
CA LEU A 197 -4.30 3.82 -3.01
C LEU A 197 -3.30 4.04 -1.87
N ARG A 198 -2.05 3.62 -2.05
CA ARG A 198 -1.00 3.79 -1.03
C ARG A 198 -0.73 5.25 -0.71
N LYS A 199 -0.65 6.10 -1.75
CA LYS A 199 -0.51 7.54 -1.57
C LYS A 199 -1.66 8.11 -0.75
N LYS A 200 -2.90 7.68 -1.04
CA LYS A 200 -4.08 8.12 -0.29
C LYS A 200 -4.04 7.66 1.17
N MET A 201 -3.62 6.41 1.43
CA MET A 201 -3.46 5.91 2.80
C MET A 201 -2.37 6.66 3.56
N ALA A 202 -1.27 7.00 2.90
CA ALA A 202 -0.18 7.79 3.49
C ALA A 202 -0.62 9.22 3.81
N GLU A 203 -1.33 9.89 2.89
CA GLU A 203 -1.90 11.23 3.12
C GLU A 203 -2.88 11.24 4.29
N ALA A 204 -3.61 10.16 4.49
CA ALA A 204 -4.58 9.97 5.56
C ALA A 204 -3.96 9.47 6.88
N GLY A 205 -2.67 9.16 6.91
CA GLY A 205 -1.96 8.70 8.12
C GLY A 205 -2.27 7.25 8.53
N ILE A 206 -2.74 6.41 7.61
CA ILE A 206 -3.16 5.03 7.85
C ILE A 206 -2.46 4.00 6.96
N SER A 207 -1.22 4.26 6.52
CA SER A 207 -0.46 3.33 5.65
C SER A 207 -0.32 1.92 6.24
N GLN A 208 -0.30 1.79 7.57
CA GLN A 208 -0.15 0.53 8.29
C GLN A 208 -1.29 -0.48 8.06
N ILE A 209 -2.42 -0.03 7.50
CA ILE A 209 -3.54 -0.95 7.22
C ILE A 209 -3.29 -1.86 6.03
N LEU A 210 -2.32 -1.52 5.16
CA LEU A 210 -2.02 -2.27 3.96
C LEU A 210 -0.61 -2.89 4.05
N GLU A 211 -0.54 -4.18 3.80
CA GLU A 211 0.73 -4.89 3.62
C GLU A 211 0.77 -5.49 2.21
N SER A 212 1.95 -5.38 1.57
CA SER A 212 2.24 -6.16 0.38
C SER A 212 3.60 -6.82 0.51
N ARG A 213 3.69 -8.05 0.02
CA ARG A 213 4.92 -8.82 0.01
C ARG A 213 4.91 -9.80 -1.16
N ARG A 214 5.92 -9.72 -2.02
CA ARG A 214 6.10 -10.63 -3.17
C ARG A 214 4.85 -10.74 -4.05
N GLY A 215 4.30 -9.60 -4.47
CA GLY A 215 3.11 -9.55 -5.32
C GLY A 215 1.80 -9.98 -4.66
N ASN A 216 1.80 -10.19 -3.33
CA ASN A 216 0.60 -10.46 -2.55
C ASN A 216 0.24 -9.26 -1.68
N TYR A 217 -1.03 -8.95 -1.62
CA TYR A 217 -1.61 -7.78 -0.95
C TYR A 217 -2.60 -8.22 0.10
N ARG A 218 -2.61 -7.57 1.25
CA ARG A 218 -3.63 -7.79 2.26
C ARG A 218 -3.91 -6.56 3.10
N ILE A 219 -5.08 -6.53 3.70
CA ILE A 219 -5.40 -5.62 4.79
C ILE A 219 -4.94 -6.21 6.13
N MET A 220 -4.40 -5.36 6.98
CA MET A 220 -4.04 -5.72 8.36
C MET A 220 -5.29 -5.55 9.25
N THR A 221 -5.98 -6.64 9.49
CA THR A 221 -7.29 -6.63 10.18
C THR A 221 -7.20 -6.16 11.63
N ASP A 222 -6.04 -6.26 12.27
CA ASP A 222 -5.76 -5.76 13.60
C ASP A 222 -5.52 -4.24 13.65
N GLN A 223 -5.31 -3.61 12.50
CA GLN A 223 -5.08 -2.16 12.35
C GLN A 223 -6.33 -1.37 11.97
N VAL A 224 -7.47 -2.04 11.80
CA VAL A 224 -8.74 -1.42 11.40
C VAL A 224 -9.88 -1.88 12.30
N GLU A 225 -10.91 -1.06 12.41
CA GLU A 225 -12.23 -1.47 12.87
C GLU A 225 -13.13 -1.64 11.64
N CYS A 226 -13.93 -2.70 11.58
CA CYS A 226 -14.76 -2.99 10.40
C CYS A 226 -16.05 -3.72 10.83
N ASP A 227 -17.19 -3.22 10.35
CA ASP A 227 -18.52 -3.82 10.61
C ASP A 227 -18.61 -5.27 10.12
N LEU A 228 -18.06 -5.58 8.93
CA LEU A 228 -17.95 -6.94 8.41
C LEU A 228 -17.17 -7.86 9.36
N TYR A 229 -16.05 -7.42 9.91
CA TYR A 229 -15.23 -8.24 10.79
C TYR A 229 -15.91 -8.44 12.15
N GLN A 230 -16.61 -7.42 12.64
CA GLN A 230 -17.39 -7.49 13.87
C GLN A 230 -18.52 -8.52 13.76
N ILE A 231 -19.31 -8.47 12.68
CA ILE A 231 -20.41 -9.44 12.48
C ILE A 231 -19.88 -10.87 12.30
N GLN A 232 -18.76 -11.04 11.55
CA GLN A 232 -18.14 -12.37 11.39
C GLN A 232 -17.61 -12.94 12.71
N LYS A 233 -17.10 -12.12 13.60
CA LYS A 233 -16.66 -12.53 14.94
C LYS A 233 -17.86 -13.03 15.76
N VAL A 234 -18.95 -12.26 15.80
CA VAL A 234 -20.20 -12.64 16.48
C VAL A 234 -20.75 -13.95 15.93
N MET A 235 -20.71 -14.11 14.58
CA MET A 235 -21.19 -15.34 13.93
C MET A 235 -20.37 -16.58 14.30
N LYS A 236 -19.03 -16.44 14.48
CA LYS A 236 -18.15 -17.56 14.82
C LYS A 236 -18.24 -17.97 16.29
N GLU A 237 -18.38 -16.99 17.19
CA GLU A 237 -18.34 -17.24 18.64
C GLU A 237 -19.60 -17.85 19.20
N ASN A 238 -20.67 -18.00 18.41
CA ASN A 238 -21.97 -18.56 18.80
C ASN A 238 -22.53 -17.99 20.13
N GLN A 239 -22.09 -16.77 20.47
CA GLN A 239 -22.51 -16.09 21.71
C GLN A 239 -23.90 -15.51 21.56
N MET A 240 -24.63 -15.43 22.69
CA MET A 240 -25.88 -14.68 22.74
C MET A 240 -25.71 -13.29 22.18
N ILE A 241 -26.53 -12.92 21.20
CA ILE A 241 -26.46 -11.67 20.48
C ILE A 241 -26.70 -10.51 21.47
N GLY A 242 -25.62 -9.84 21.89
CA GLY A 242 -25.72 -8.60 22.66
C GLY A 242 -26.34 -7.46 21.83
N ARG A 243 -26.83 -6.40 22.47
CA ARG A 243 -27.46 -5.25 21.78
C ARG A 243 -26.60 -4.64 20.63
N GLY A 244 -25.28 -4.62 20.77
CA GLY A 244 -24.39 -4.12 19.73
C GLY A 244 -24.35 -5.02 18.48
N ALA A 245 -24.46 -6.32 18.66
CA ALA A 245 -24.51 -7.26 17.54
C ALA A 245 -25.83 -7.19 16.79
N LEU A 246 -26.98 -7.02 17.49
CA LEU A 246 -28.28 -6.78 16.86
C LEU A 246 -28.25 -5.62 15.89
N HIS A 247 -27.63 -4.49 16.28
CA HIS A 247 -27.52 -3.34 15.42
C HIS A 247 -26.73 -3.62 14.12
N LEU A 248 -25.66 -4.44 14.18
CA LEU A 248 -24.90 -4.84 12.98
C LEU A 248 -25.74 -5.70 12.03
N PHE A 249 -26.56 -6.61 12.56
CA PHE A 249 -27.48 -7.41 11.75
C PHE A 249 -28.57 -6.55 11.10
N GLU A 250 -29.16 -5.61 11.85
CA GLU A 250 -30.11 -4.64 11.32
C GLU A 250 -29.52 -3.77 10.22
N GLN A 251 -28.27 -3.31 10.38
CA GLN A 251 -27.58 -2.54 9.36
C GLN A 251 -27.34 -3.36 8.09
N LEU A 252 -26.90 -4.61 8.22
CA LEU A 252 -26.70 -5.50 7.07
C LEU A 252 -28.01 -5.77 6.34
N GLU A 253 -29.11 -6.02 7.07
CA GLU A 253 -30.44 -6.28 6.49
C GLU A 253 -30.99 -5.04 5.75
N GLN A 254 -30.83 -3.86 6.33
CA GLN A 254 -31.39 -2.62 5.77
C GLN A 254 -30.57 -2.05 4.63
N LYS A 255 -29.24 -2.19 4.68
CA LYS A 255 -28.32 -1.50 3.76
C LYS A 255 -27.62 -2.43 2.79
N GLY A 256 -27.67 -3.76 3.02
CA GLY A 256 -26.93 -4.75 2.24
C GLY A 256 -25.40 -4.67 2.41
N TYR A 257 -24.70 -5.62 1.81
CA TYR A 257 -23.24 -5.68 1.83
C TYR A 257 -22.67 -5.02 0.59
N MET A 258 -22.04 -3.84 0.73
CA MET A 258 -21.46 -3.02 -0.36
C MET A 258 -22.44 -2.75 -1.52
N GLU A 259 -23.74 -2.77 -1.24
CA GLU A 259 -24.80 -2.73 -2.26
C GLU A 259 -24.76 -1.44 -3.08
N GLY A 260 -24.62 -0.29 -2.43
CA GLY A 260 -24.52 1.00 -3.08
C GLY A 260 -23.22 1.22 -3.84
N SER A 261 -22.18 0.42 -3.59
CA SER A 261 -20.89 0.52 -4.28
C SER A 261 -20.87 -0.14 -5.65
N GLY A 262 -21.81 -1.05 -5.95
CA GLY A 262 -21.96 -1.70 -7.26
C GLY A 262 -20.82 -2.65 -7.65
N TYR A 263 -20.11 -3.23 -6.69
CA TYR A 263 -18.99 -4.14 -6.95
C TYR A 263 -19.49 -5.56 -7.28
N ALA A 264 -19.37 -5.97 -8.55
CA ALA A 264 -19.86 -7.27 -9.03
C ALA A 264 -19.28 -8.46 -8.25
N TRP A 265 -18.00 -8.40 -7.87
CA TRP A 265 -17.33 -9.44 -7.09
C TRP A 265 -17.86 -9.58 -5.64
N ALA A 266 -18.61 -8.61 -5.13
CA ALA A 266 -19.18 -8.63 -3.79
C ALA A 266 -20.51 -9.40 -3.71
N TYR A 267 -21.27 -9.54 -4.81
CA TYR A 267 -22.60 -10.16 -4.83
C TYR A 267 -22.69 -11.57 -4.23
N PRO A 268 -21.76 -12.51 -4.53
CA PRO A 268 -21.83 -13.84 -3.91
C PRO A 268 -21.76 -13.78 -2.38
N ARG A 269 -20.91 -12.89 -1.85
CA ARG A 269 -20.76 -12.71 -0.40
C ARG A 269 -21.96 -12.00 0.22
N ALA A 270 -22.56 -11.05 -0.49
CA ALA A 270 -23.81 -10.40 -0.06
C ALA A 270 -24.90 -11.44 0.16
N ALA A 271 -25.14 -12.33 -0.81
CA ALA A 271 -26.12 -13.38 -0.71
C ALA A 271 -25.84 -14.35 0.45
N GLU A 272 -24.57 -14.72 0.68
CA GLU A 272 -24.20 -15.55 1.84
C GLU A 272 -24.51 -14.88 3.18
N LEU A 273 -24.14 -13.60 3.33
CA LEU A 273 -24.37 -12.84 4.56
C LEU A 273 -25.88 -12.67 4.83
N GLU A 274 -26.67 -12.37 3.81
CA GLU A 274 -28.13 -12.27 3.94
C GLU A 274 -28.77 -13.60 4.35
N ALA A 275 -28.37 -14.72 3.75
CA ALA A 275 -28.87 -16.04 4.13
C ALA A 275 -28.49 -16.39 5.57
N MET A 276 -27.29 -16.03 6.02
CA MET A 276 -26.87 -16.24 7.41
C MET A 276 -27.67 -15.40 8.41
N CYS A 277 -28.02 -14.15 8.04
CA CYS A 277 -28.86 -13.29 8.88
C CYS A 277 -30.28 -13.87 9.03
N LYS A 278 -30.92 -14.28 7.93
CA LYS A 278 -32.25 -14.85 7.93
C LYS A 278 -32.35 -16.10 8.81
N ASN A 279 -31.35 -16.97 8.77
CA ASN A 279 -31.34 -18.20 9.57
C ASN A 279 -31.20 -17.95 11.08
N ARG A 280 -30.56 -16.82 11.49
CA ARG A 280 -30.38 -16.49 12.92
C ARG A 280 -31.47 -15.66 13.54
N MET A 281 -32.36 -15.03 12.76
CA MET A 281 -33.53 -14.29 13.28
C MET A 281 -34.75 -15.21 13.52
N ILE A 282 -34.65 -16.47 13.11
CA ILE A 282 -35.72 -17.47 13.24
C ILE A 282 -35.57 -18.33 14.52
N ASP A 283 -34.39 -18.32 15.14
CA ASP A 283 -34.08 -18.97 16.42
C ASP A 283 -34.08 -17.93 17.58
#